data_50f3b2f6f10dd80eedaa2835235f0d3c
#
_entry.id   50f3b2f6f10dd80eedaa2835235f0d3c
#
_cell.length_a   1.000
_cell.length_b   1.000
_cell.length_c   1.000
_cell.angle_alpha   90.00
_cell.angle_beta   90.00
_cell.angle_gamma   90.00
#
_symmetry.space_group_name_H-M   'P 1'
#
loop_
_entity.id
_entity.type
_entity.pdbx_description
1 polymer ?
#
loop_
_entity_poly.entity_id
_entity_poly.type
_entity_poly.pdbx_seq_one_letter_code
_entity_poly.pdbx_strand_id
1 'polypeptide(L)'
;MFLKYYIEEYRIVLPGGGYSKIQEREAEPVAIRYQGYGLQCFVLQYSVARSDCYIKALKQLGESIALIRKNSEQWDIDPERIVLCGFSAGAHLAASLGCYWKQISEWLSAEVYPNALLLGYPVVTAGKLCHR
;
A
#
# COMPACT_ATOMS: atom_id res chain seq x y z
N MET A 1 -19.85 -29.28 10.29
CA MET A 1 -18.91 -28.22 10.68
C MET A 1 -18.60 -27.38 9.45
N PHE A 2 -19.01 -26.15 9.41
CA PHE A 2 -18.68 -25.25 8.32
C PHE A 2 -17.37 -24.55 8.66
N LEU A 3 -16.28 -24.90 7.97
CA LEU A 3 -15.08 -24.09 7.94
C LEU A 3 -15.38 -22.88 7.07
N LYS A 4 -15.75 -21.78 7.70
CA LYS A 4 -15.84 -20.49 7.05
C LYS A 4 -14.41 -19.95 6.92
N TYR A 5 -13.80 -20.14 5.76
CA TYR A 5 -12.56 -19.45 5.44
C TYR A 5 -12.90 -17.97 5.28
N TYR A 6 -12.69 -17.23 6.33
CA TYR A 6 -12.60 -15.79 6.21
C TYR A 6 -11.24 -15.52 5.61
N ILE A 7 -11.24 -15.09 4.39
CA ILE A 7 -10.05 -14.51 3.81
C ILE A 7 -10.02 -13.09 4.33
N GLU A 8 -9.41 -12.98 5.48
CA GLU A 8 -9.40 -11.77 6.30
C GLU A 8 -8.21 -10.86 5.95
N GLU A 9 -7.38 -11.28 4.99
CA GLU A 9 -6.20 -10.53 4.58
C GLU A 9 -6.54 -9.54 3.47
N TYR A 10 -6.11 -8.31 3.67
CA TYR A 10 -6.28 -7.20 2.73
C TYR A 10 -4.97 -6.79 2.14
N ARG A 11 -4.98 -6.53 0.86
CA ARG A 11 -3.83 -5.98 0.17
C ARG A 11 -4.15 -4.61 -0.37
N ILE A 12 -3.30 -3.65 -0.06
CA ILE A 12 -3.24 -2.37 -0.75
C ILE A 12 -2.13 -2.50 -1.78
N VAL A 13 -2.50 -2.50 -3.05
CA VAL A 13 -1.58 -2.57 -4.17
C VAL A 13 -1.10 -1.17 -4.51
N LEU A 14 0.23 -1.00 -4.51
CA LEU A 14 0.89 0.26 -4.84
C LEU A 14 1.72 0.04 -6.11
N PRO A 15 1.20 0.46 -7.27
CA PRO A 15 1.93 0.32 -8.52
C PRO A 15 3.16 1.22 -8.56
N GLY A 16 4.15 0.84 -9.38
CA GLY A 16 5.32 1.64 -9.65
C GLY A 16 5.07 2.71 -10.71
N GLY A 17 6.13 3.26 -11.24
CA GLY A 17 6.10 4.29 -12.28
C GLY A 17 7.06 5.45 -12.01
N GLY A 18 8.04 5.26 -11.12
CA GLY A 18 9.12 6.21 -10.83
C GLY A 18 8.64 7.53 -10.23
N TYR A 19 7.51 7.57 -9.56
CA TYR A 19 6.83 8.78 -9.07
C TYR A 19 6.46 9.78 -10.19
N SER A 20 6.59 9.39 -11.44
CA SER A 20 6.21 10.22 -12.58
C SER A 20 4.86 9.84 -13.17
N LYS A 21 4.45 8.59 -13.00
CA LYS A 21 3.17 8.03 -13.46
C LYS A 21 2.77 6.85 -12.57
N ILE A 22 1.55 6.39 -12.77
CA ILE A 22 1.08 5.10 -12.22
C ILE A 22 1.19 4.04 -13.32
N GLN A 23 1.91 2.96 -13.05
CA GLN A 23 2.09 1.86 -13.98
C GLN A 23 0.87 0.95 -13.95
N GLU A 24 0.01 1.04 -14.93
CA GLU A 24 -1.30 0.36 -14.95
C GLU A 24 -1.20 -1.17 -14.84
N ARG A 25 -0.18 -1.78 -15.44
CA ARG A 25 0.04 -3.23 -15.36
C ARG A 25 0.35 -3.74 -13.95
N GLU A 26 0.80 -2.87 -13.05
CA GLU A 26 1.09 -3.16 -11.64
C GLU A 26 -0.04 -2.75 -10.70
N ALA A 27 -1.15 -2.30 -11.23
CA ALA A 27 -2.32 -1.82 -10.51
C ALA A 27 -3.45 -2.86 -10.52
N GLU A 28 -4.51 -2.60 -11.28
CA GLU A 28 -5.70 -3.46 -11.33
C GLU A 28 -5.40 -4.91 -11.72
N PRO A 29 -4.54 -5.22 -12.71
CA PRO A 29 -4.23 -6.61 -13.04
C PRO A 29 -3.66 -7.41 -11.87
N VAL A 30 -2.84 -6.79 -11.02
CA VAL A 30 -2.31 -7.43 -9.81
C VAL A 30 -3.41 -7.66 -8.79
N ALA A 31 -4.27 -6.68 -8.57
CA ALA A 31 -5.42 -6.80 -7.67
C ALA A 31 -6.36 -7.93 -8.10
N ILE A 32 -6.68 -8.01 -9.39
CA ILE A 32 -7.52 -9.09 -9.95
C ILE A 32 -6.88 -10.45 -9.72
N ARG A 33 -5.57 -10.56 -9.89
CA ARG A 33 -4.85 -11.82 -9.66
C ARG A 33 -4.96 -12.26 -8.21
N TYR A 34 -4.80 -11.37 -7.24
CA TYR A 34 -4.98 -11.67 -5.83
C TYR A 34 -6.43 -12.01 -5.49
N GLN A 35 -7.39 -11.33 -6.09
CA GLN A 35 -8.81 -11.65 -5.91
C GLN A 35 -9.13 -13.08 -6.37
N GLY A 36 -8.44 -13.56 -7.41
CA GLY A 36 -8.54 -14.96 -7.86
C GLY A 36 -8.14 -15.99 -6.80
N TYR A 37 -7.32 -15.59 -5.82
CA TYR A 37 -6.99 -16.38 -4.64
C TYR A 37 -7.90 -16.09 -3.43
N GLY A 38 -8.94 -15.30 -3.64
CA GLY A 38 -9.91 -14.95 -2.61
C GLY A 38 -9.48 -13.80 -1.68
N LEU A 39 -8.39 -13.09 -1.97
CA LEU A 39 -7.93 -11.94 -1.20
C LEU A 39 -8.70 -10.69 -1.62
N GLN A 40 -9.01 -9.83 -0.69
CA GLN A 40 -9.56 -8.52 -1.01
C GLN A 40 -8.42 -7.53 -1.27
N CYS A 41 -8.59 -6.72 -2.32
CA CYS A 41 -7.55 -5.80 -2.75
C CYS A 41 -8.10 -4.41 -2.98
N PHE A 42 -7.28 -3.42 -2.64
CA PHE A 42 -7.45 -2.02 -3.00
C PHE A 42 -6.25 -1.60 -3.84
N VAL A 43 -6.47 -0.80 -4.84
CA VAL A 43 -5.39 -0.18 -5.60
C VAL A 43 -5.29 1.29 -5.20
N LEU A 44 -4.15 1.70 -4.69
CA LEU A 44 -3.92 3.10 -4.37
C LEU A 44 -3.29 3.82 -5.56
N GLN A 45 -4.03 4.76 -6.12
CA GLN A 45 -3.51 5.71 -7.11
C GLN A 45 -2.99 6.94 -6.37
N TYR A 46 -1.74 6.88 -5.95
CA TYR A 46 -1.12 7.96 -5.19
C TYR A 46 -0.63 9.09 -6.10
N SER A 47 -0.41 10.27 -5.54
CA SER A 47 0.05 11.45 -6.28
C SER A 47 1.42 11.25 -6.89
N VAL A 48 1.57 11.63 -8.14
CA VAL A 48 2.81 11.52 -8.94
C VAL A 48 3.06 12.81 -9.73
N ALA A 49 4.25 12.92 -10.34
CA ALA A 49 4.63 13.99 -11.27
C ALA A 49 4.61 15.41 -10.67
N ARG A 50 4.79 15.52 -9.34
CA ARG A 50 4.86 16.82 -8.64
C ARG A 50 6.08 16.86 -7.74
N SER A 51 6.59 18.05 -7.44
CA SER A 51 7.76 18.23 -6.58
C SER A 51 7.57 17.73 -5.14
N ASP A 52 6.32 17.73 -4.66
CA ASP A 52 5.92 17.29 -3.32
C ASP A 52 5.23 15.93 -3.30
N CYS A 53 5.29 15.17 -4.41
CA CYS A 53 4.48 13.96 -4.58
C CYS A 53 4.81 12.87 -3.56
N TYR A 54 6.06 12.74 -3.15
CA TYR A 54 6.46 11.70 -2.19
C TYR A 54 5.77 11.86 -0.83
N ILE A 55 5.87 13.04 -0.22
CA ILE A 55 5.25 13.29 1.09
C ILE A 55 3.72 13.20 0.98
N LYS A 56 3.16 13.72 -0.10
CA LYS A 56 1.73 13.63 -0.37
C LYS A 56 1.27 12.20 -0.54
N ALA A 57 2.00 11.41 -1.33
CA ALA A 57 1.72 9.98 -1.54
C ALA A 57 1.82 9.20 -0.22
N LEU A 58 2.81 9.52 0.61
CA LEU A 58 3.00 8.89 1.91
C LEU A 58 1.81 9.15 2.85
N LYS A 59 1.32 10.37 2.89
CA LYS A 59 0.09 10.73 3.63
C LYS A 59 -1.14 10.02 3.07
N GLN A 60 -1.29 9.98 1.74
CA GLN A 60 -2.40 9.28 1.08
C GLN A 60 -2.40 7.79 1.40
N LEU A 61 -1.23 7.17 1.46
CA LEU A 61 -1.12 5.77 1.87
C LEU A 61 -1.56 5.58 3.33
N GLY A 62 -1.10 6.43 4.23
CA GLY A 62 -1.54 6.42 5.63
C GLY A 62 -3.06 6.63 5.77
N GLU A 63 -3.61 7.61 5.06
CA GLU A 63 -5.05 7.87 5.03
C GLU A 63 -5.85 6.67 4.51
N SER A 64 -5.34 5.96 3.50
CA SER A 64 -5.99 4.75 2.98
C SER A 64 -6.02 3.63 4.01
N ILE A 65 -4.96 3.44 4.78
CA ILE A 65 -4.93 2.47 5.88
C ILE A 65 -5.94 2.84 6.96
N ALA A 66 -5.97 4.11 7.37
CA ALA A 66 -6.93 4.61 8.35
C ALA A 66 -8.38 4.43 7.88
N LEU A 67 -8.65 4.71 6.61
CA LEU A 67 -9.97 4.53 6.01
C LEU A 67 -10.40 3.07 6.03
N ILE A 68 -9.53 2.15 5.66
CA ILE A 68 -9.82 0.72 5.67
C ILE A 68 -10.12 0.26 7.09
N ARG A 69 -9.29 0.62 8.07
CA ARG A 69 -9.53 0.25 9.48
C ARG A 69 -10.83 0.81 10.03
N LYS A 70 -11.16 2.05 9.68
CA LYS A 70 -12.42 2.68 10.09
C LYS A 70 -13.65 1.94 9.58
N ASN A 71 -13.57 1.36 8.39
CA ASN A 71 -14.66 0.62 7.75
C ASN A 71 -14.52 -0.90 7.87
N SER A 72 -13.60 -1.39 8.69
CA SER A 72 -13.28 -2.80 8.80
C SER A 72 -14.48 -3.67 9.13
N GLU A 73 -15.30 -3.27 10.08
CA GLU A 73 -16.50 -4.00 10.44
C GLU A 73 -17.52 -4.05 9.30
N GLN A 74 -17.80 -2.90 8.67
CA GLN A 74 -18.74 -2.80 7.56
C GLN A 74 -18.29 -3.59 6.33
N TRP A 75 -16.98 -3.65 6.09
CA TRP A 75 -16.41 -4.31 4.93
C TRP A 75 -15.95 -5.75 5.20
N ASP A 76 -16.23 -6.26 6.41
CA ASP A 76 -15.83 -7.60 6.85
C ASP A 76 -14.31 -7.82 6.70
N ILE A 77 -13.54 -6.86 7.21
CA ILE A 77 -12.08 -6.83 7.16
C ILE A 77 -11.50 -7.06 8.55
N ASP A 78 -10.46 -7.89 8.66
CA ASP A 78 -9.63 -7.90 9.86
C ASP A 78 -8.69 -6.68 9.84
N PRO A 79 -8.87 -5.70 10.74
CA PRO A 79 -8.03 -4.49 10.76
C PRO A 79 -6.57 -4.77 11.09
N GLU A 80 -6.23 -5.96 11.59
CA GLU A 80 -4.86 -6.38 11.91
C GLU A 80 -4.22 -7.23 10.81
N ARG A 81 -4.80 -7.29 9.62
CA ARG A 81 -4.28 -8.04 8.47
C ARG A 81 -4.18 -7.21 7.19
N ILE A 82 -3.70 -5.98 7.34
CA ILE A 82 -3.48 -5.06 6.20
C ILE A 82 -2.07 -5.25 5.67
N VAL A 83 -1.96 -5.73 4.44
CA VAL A 83 -0.69 -5.96 3.75
C VAL A 83 -0.52 -4.92 2.64
N LEU A 84 0.61 -4.23 2.64
CA LEU A 84 0.99 -3.35 1.54
C LEU A 84 1.78 -4.16 0.50
N CYS A 85 1.30 -4.16 -0.73
CA CYS A 85 1.95 -4.84 -1.85
C CYS A 85 2.40 -3.80 -2.87
N GLY A 86 3.67 -3.45 -2.86
CA GLY A 86 4.22 -2.39 -3.69
C GLY A 86 5.25 -2.88 -4.70
N PHE A 87 5.34 -2.18 -5.83
CA PHE A 87 6.29 -2.46 -6.91
C PHE A 87 7.10 -1.21 -7.25
N SER A 88 8.42 -1.35 -7.36
CA SER A 88 9.35 -0.27 -7.72
C SER A 88 9.15 0.97 -6.82
N ALA A 89 8.71 2.11 -7.36
CA ALA A 89 8.39 3.30 -6.58
C ALA A 89 7.27 3.04 -5.55
N GLY A 90 6.28 2.22 -5.88
CA GLY A 90 5.24 1.79 -4.95
C GLY A 90 5.78 0.95 -3.80
N ALA A 91 6.79 0.12 -4.06
CA ALA A 91 7.49 -0.63 -3.01
C ALA A 91 8.32 0.29 -2.11
N HIS A 92 8.97 1.30 -2.69
CA HIS A 92 9.65 2.35 -1.92
C HIS A 92 8.67 3.09 -0.99
N LEU A 93 7.51 3.46 -1.50
CA LEU A 93 6.47 4.13 -0.73
C LEU A 93 5.97 3.25 0.43
N ALA A 94 5.70 1.97 0.17
CA ALA A 94 5.27 1.00 1.18
C ALA A 94 6.33 0.81 2.27
N ALA A 95 7.59 0.65 1.88
CA ALA A 95 8.72 0.53 2.81
C ALA A 95 8.90 1.79 3.65
N SER A 96 8.76 2.96 3.04
CA SER A 96 8.84 4.24 3.74
C SER A 96 7.76 4.35 4.82
N LEU A 97 6.53 4.00 4.50
CA LEU A 97 5.47 3.98 5.50
C LEU A 97 5.77 2.98 6.62
N GLY A 98 6.26 1.79 6.27
CA GLY A 98 6.65 0.78 7.27
C GLY A 98 7.73 1.28 8.24
N CYS A 99 8.67 2.10 7.76
CA CYS A 99 9.71 2.69 8.59
C CYS A 99 9.22 3.90 9.41
N TYR A 100 8.36 4.72 8.84
CA TYR A 100 7.97 6.01 9.41
C TYR A 100 6.52 6.07 9.87
N TRP A 101 5.84 4.94 10.04
CA TRP A 101 4.42 4.90 10.36
C TRP A 101 4.05 5.67 11.63
N LYS A 102 4.92 5.71 12.63
CA LYS A 102 4.68 6.48 13.87
C LYS A 102 4.56 7.98 13.58
N GLN A 103 5.52 8.50 12.82
CA GLN A 103 5.52 9.92 12.41
C GLN A 103 4.29 10.25 11.56
N ILE A 104 3.94 9.36 10.63
CA ILE A 104 2.78 9.55 9.76
C ILE A 104 1.49 9.47 10.57
N SER A 105 1.42 8.57 11.55
CA SER A 105 0.29 8.48 12.48
C SER A 105 0.08 9.78 13.26
N GLU A 106 1.16 10.42 13.71
CA GLU A 106 1.09 11.73 14.34
C GLU A 106 0.56 12.81 13.39
N TRP A 107 1.06 12.85 12.15
CA TRP A 107 0.60 13.82 11.14
C TRP A 107 -0.88 13.66 10.80
N LEU A 108 -1.39 12.43 10.81
CA LEU A 108 -2.77 12.12 10.43
C LEU A 108 -3.72 11.98 11.62
N SER A 109 -3.21 12.02 12.85
CA SER A 109 -3.98 11.73 14.07
C SER A 109 -4.72 10.40 14.00
N ALA A 110 -4.10 9.38 13.42
CA ALA A 110 -4.64 8.04 13.25
C ALA A 110 -3.52 7.01 13.20
N GLU A 111 -3.72 5.82 13.74
CA GLU A 111 -2.76 4.73 13.61
C GLU A 111 -2.77 4.17 12.20
N VAL A 112 -1.60 4.20 11.55
CA VAL A 112 -1.45 3.82 10.13
C VAL A 112 -0.36 2.76 9.90
N TYR A 113 -0.04 1.97 10.92
CA TYR A 113 0.93 0.89 10.76
C TYR A 113 0.40 -0.18 9.79
N PRO A 114 1.24 -0.71 8.89
CA PRO A 114 0.91 -1.90 8.12
C PRO A 114 1.21 -3.16 8.95
N ASN A 115 0.51 -4.24 8.69
CA ASN A 115 0.76 -5.52 9.35
C ASN A 115 1.84 -6.34 8.63
N ALA A 116 1.96 -6.18 7.32
CA ALA A 116 3.01 -6.79 6.51
C ALA A 116 3.30 -5.99 5.25
N LEU A 117 4.47 -6.21 4.68
CA LEU A 117 4.92 -5.60 3.44
C LEU A 117 5.32 -6.69 2.45
N LEU A 118 4.84 -6.59 1.21
CA LEU A 118 5.32 -7.34 0.06
C LEU A 118 5.95 -6.33 -0.92
N LEU A 119 7.27 -6.43 -1.09
CA LEU A 119 8.03 -5.44 -1.85
C LEU A 119 8.63 -6.08 -3.10
N GLY A 120 8.11 -5.71 -4.26
CA GLY A 120 8.63 -6.11 -5.55
C GLY A 120 9.65 -5.08 -6.06
N TYR A 121 10.90 -5.49 -6.28
CA TYR A 121 12.01 -4.67 -6.80
C TYR A 121 12.00 -3.22 -6.29
N PRO A 122 12.04 -3.01 -4.95
CA PRO A 122 11.92 -1.68 -4.38
C PRO A 122 13.11 -0.79 -4.73
N VAL A 123 12.84 0.49 -4.94
CA VAL A 123 13.90 1.52 -4.99
C VAL A 123 14.30 1.81 -3.54
N VAL A 124 15.52 1.45 -3.16
CA VAL A 124 16.00 1.57 -1.77
C VAL A 124 17.16 2.55 -1.59
N THR A 125 17.69 3.07 -2.69
CA THR A 125 18.81 4.02 -2.65
C THR A 125 18.68 5.04 -3.78
N ALA A 126 19.15 6.25 -3.51
CA ALA A 126 19.30 7.31 -4.49
C ALA A 126 20.77 7.54 -4.90
N GLY A 127 21.68 6.65 -4.50
CA GLY A 127 23.11 6.73 -4.80
C GLY A 127 23.48 6.38 -6.25
N LYS A 128 24.78 6.25 -6.52
CA LYS A 128 25.31 5.99 -7.87
C LYS A 128 24.80 4.71 -8.53
N LEU A 129 24.36 3.75 -7.71
CA LEU A 129 23.84 2.45 -8.17
C LEU A 129 22.31 2.43 -8.29
N CYS A 130 21.65 3.55 -8.07
CA CYS A 130 20.19 3.59 -8.25
C CYS A 130 19.82 3.55 -9.73
N HIS A 131 18.69 2.94 -10.01
CA HIS A 131 18.08 3.01 -11.35
C HIS A 131 17.63 4.46 -11.61
N ARG A 132 18.02 4.99 -12.73
CA ARG A 132 17.64 6.34 -13.18
C ARG A 132 16.63 6.27 -14.31
#